data_db3134f521f9f1b9f47a2def33588b64
#
_entry.id   db3134f521f9f1b9f47a2def33588b64
#
_cell.length_a   1.000
_cell.length_b   1.000
_cell.length_c   1.000
_cell.angle_alpha   90.00
_cell.angle_beta   90.00
_cell.angle_gamma   90.00
#
_symmetry.space_group_name_H-M   'P 1'
#
loop_
_entity.id
_entity.type
_entity.pdbx_description
1 polymer ?
#
loop_
_entity_poly.entity_id
_entity_poly.type
_entity_poly.pdbx_seq_one_letter_code
_entity_poly.pdbx_strand_id
1 'polypeptide(L)'
;TNYARNWMFKRTDPLYWRPPAGESIADVSENRVHNLLTSLNRRAEAESVVAVTHGDFMLALMLTLEDLSDEEFMRRADDPAWAITNCTCLHYSRRDPATGRTSSRVRWEQTARPVFDESTGRWEVRVDPWREFQRPLLSNGDLVDVVHSVDPHL
;
A
#
# COMPACT_ATOMS: atom_id res chain seq x y z
N THR A 1 17.09 12.15 -24.87
CA THR A 1 17.86 11.89 -23.64
C THR A 1 17.23 10.73 -22.90
N ASN A 2 18.03 9.78 -22.40
CA ASN A 2 17.57 8.58 -21.67
C ASN A 2 16.65 8.91 -20.46
N TYR A 3 16.77 10.10 -19.90
CA TYR A 3 16.00 10.57 -18.76
C TYR A 3 14.49 10.70 -19.06
N ALA A 4 14.12 11.34 -20.17
CA ALA A 4 12.72 11.49 -20.56
C ALA A 4 12.05 10.14 -20.87
N ARG A 5 12.82 9.21 -21.45
CA ARG A 5 12.37 7.85 -21.75
C ARG A 5 12.12 7.03 -20.47
N ASN A 6 13.01 7.16 -19.49
CA ASN A 6 12.84 6.48 -18.18
C ASN A 6 11.62 6.99 -17.41
N TRP A 7 11.34 8.30 -17.46
CA TRP A 7 10.15 8.87 -16.85
C TRP A 7 8.86 8.39 -17.52
N MET A 8 8.88 8.21 -18.82
CA MET A 8 7.72 7.68 -19.54
C MET A 8 7.41 6.23 -19.12
N PHE A 9 8.44 5.39 -18.96
CA PHE A 9 8.26 4.02 -18.46
C PHE A 9 7.74 3.99 -17.02
N LYS A 10 8.24 4.85 -16.13
CA LYS A 10 7.69 4.95 -14.75
C LYS A 10 6.19 5.30 -14.74
N ARG A 11 5.72 6.12 -15.69
CA ARG A 11 4.31 6.50 -15.78
C ARG A 11 3.42 5.42 -16.38
N THR A 12 3.94 4.62 -17.29
CA THR A 12 3.18 3.54 -17.95
C THR A 12 3.13 2.26 -17.14
N ASP A 13 4.15 2.03 -16.31
CA ASP A 13 4.24 0.86 -15.45
C ASP A 13 4.90 1.23 -14.10
N PRO A 14 4.22 1.96 -13.23
CA PRO A 14 4.77 2.38 -11.95
C PRO A 14 5.08 1.22 -11.00
N LEU A 15 4.44 0.06 -11.17
CA LEU A 15 4.61 -1.09 -10.29
C LEU A 15 5.91 -1.84 -10.56
N TYR A 16 6.19 -2.14 -11.84
CA TYR A 16 7.35 -2.95 -12.25
C TYR A 16 8.53 -2.16 -12.79
N TRP A 17 8.36 -0.85 -13.02
CA TRP A 17 9.46 -0.02 -13.50
C TRP A 17 10.61 0.01 -12.48
N ARG A 18 11.82 -0.26 -12.98
CA ARG A 18 13.05 -0.20 -12.18
C ARG A 18 13.93 0.95 -12.67
N PRO A 19 14.40 1.85 -11.80
CA PRO A 19 15.48 2.77 -12.14
C PRO A 19 16.79 1.99 -12.38
N PRO A 20 17.75 2.55 -13.13
CA PRO A 20 19.06 1.93 -13.28
C PRO A 20 19.69 1.60 -11.92
N ALA A 21 20.06 0.34 -11.73
CA ALA A 21 20.59 -0.21 -10.48
C ALA A 21 19.65 -0.07 -9.24
N GLY A 22 18.36 0.11 -9.48
CA GLY A 22 17.35 0.23 -8.42
C GLY A 22 16.33 -0.90 -8.42
N GLU A 23 15.35 -0.78 -7.53
CA GLU A 23 14.25 -1.72 -7.35
C GLU A 23 12.94 -1.10 -7.86
N SER A 24 12.02 -1.95 -8.33
CA SER A 24 10.63 -1.57 -8.58
C SER A 24 9.83 -1.53 -7.26
N ILE A 25 8.61 -0.99 -7.31
CA ILE A 25 7.69 -1.05 -6.16
C ILE A 25 7.35 -2.52 -5.83
N ALA A 26 7.17 -3.37 -6.82
CA ALA A 26 6.98 -4.80 -6.64
C ALA A 26 8.16 -5.45 -5.88
N ASP A 27 9.40 -5.17 -6.29
CA ASP A 27 10.59 -5.69 -5.59
C ASP A 27 10.65 -5.23 -4.13
N VAL A 28 10.35 -3.95 -3.87
CA VAL A 28 10.33 -3.39 -2.52
C VAL A 28 9.25 -4.06 -1.67
N SER A 29 8.07 -4.31 -2.26
CA SER A 29 6.96 -5.01 -1.61
C SER A 29 7.35 -6.43 -1.20
N GLU A 30 7.87 -7.22 -2.15
CA GLU A 30 8.22 -8.63 -1.93
C GLU A 30 9.37 -8.82 -0.95
N ASN A 31 10.39 -7.96 -1.03
CA ASN A 31 11.61 -8.15 -0.25
C ASN A 31 11.61 -7.31 1.03
N ARG A 32 11.55 -5.98 0.90
CA ARG A 32 11.79 -5.08 2.03
C ARG A 32 10.59 -4.97 2.95
N VAL A 33 9.39 -4.81 2.39
CA VAL A 33 8.14 -4.70 3.18
C VAL A 33 7.85 -6.02 3.89
N HIS A 34 7.95 -7.15 3.17
CA HIS A 34 7.75 -8.47 3.78
C HIS A 34 8.69 -8.71 4.97
N ASN A 35 9.98 -8.39 4.82
CA ASN A 35 10.96 -8.53 5.91
C ASN A 35 10.67 -7.58 7.08
N LEU A 36 10.24 -6.34 6.81
CA LEU A 36 9.83 -5.40 7.85
C LEU A 36 8.64 -5.94 8.62
N LEU A 37 7.57 -6.33 7.95
CA LEU A 37 6.35 -6.85 8.58
C LEU A 37 6.61 -8.12 9.38
N THR A 38 7.45 -9.02 8.88
CA THR A 38 7.88 -10.22 9.61
C THR A 38 8.64 -9.84 10.89
N SER A 39 9.51 -8.84 10.82
CA SER A 39 10.28 -8.35 11.97
C SER A 39 9.38 -7.68 13.01
N LEU A 40 8.42 -6.86 12.56
CA LEU A 40 7.44 -6.20 13.42
C LEU A 40 6.54 -7.22 14.11
N ASN A 41 6.05 -8.22 13.38
CA ASN A 41 5.20 -9.26 13.94
C ASN A 41 5.88 -10.07 15.05
N ARG A 42 7.20 -10.24 14.97
CA ARG A 42 7.99 -10.94 16.00
C ARG A 42 8.32 -10.09 17.22
N ARG A 43 8.45 -8.76 17.05
CA ARG A 43 9.05 -7.87 18.08
C ARG A 43 8.06 -6.90 18.71
N ALA A 44 7.00 -6.58 18.02
CA ALA A 44 6.05 -5.53 18.40
C ALA A 44 4.64 -6.11 18.62
N GLU A 45 4.54 -7.28 19.22
CA GLU A 45 3.25 -7.87 19.55
C GLU A 45 2.48 -6.95 20.52
N ALA A 46 1.27 -6.54 20.12
CA ALA A 46 0.39 -5.61 20.83
C ALA A 46 0.90 -4.17 20.99
N GLU A 47 1.94 -3.76 20.29
CA GLU A 47 2.47 -2.38 20.34
C GLU A 47 2.01 -1.54 19.14
N SER A 48 2.09 -0.23 19.32
CA SER A 48 1.97 0.73 18.23
C SER A 48 3.36 1.05 17.69
N VAL A 49 3.52 1.04 16.37
CA VAL A 49 4.78 1.33 15.69
C VAL A 49 4.62 2.55 14.81
N VAL A 50 5.55 3.48 14.90
CA VAL A 50 5.66 4.62 13.97
C VAL A 50 6.90 4.41 13.11
N ALA A 51 6.70 4.42 11.79
CA ALA A 51 7.78 4.33 10.82
C ALA A 51 7.80 5.58 9.94
N VAL A 52 8.98 6.21 9.81
CA VAL A 52 9.19 7.33 8.89
C VAL A 52 9.92 6.81 7.66
N THR A 53 9.34 7.02 6.48
CA THR A 53 9.84 6.45 5.24
C THR A 53 9.55 7.34 4.03
N HIS A 54 9.80 6.83 2.83
CA HIS A 54 9.60 7.51 1.55
C HIS A 54 8.30 7.06 0.87
N GLY A 55 7.78 7.91 -0.05
CA GLY A 55 6.51 7.66 -0.73
C GLY A 55 6.44 6.32 -1.47
N ASP A 56 7.48 5.97 -2.25
CA ASP A 56 7.51 4.69 -2.98
C ASP A 56 7.48 3.47 -2.03
N PHE A 57 8.10 3.59 -0.83
CA PHE A 57 8.00 2.54 0.19
C PHE A 57 6.58 2.47 0.80
N MET A 58 5.92 3.61 0.97
CA MET A 58 4.54 3.65 1.45
C MET A 58 3.59 2.99 0.44
N LEU A 59 3.81 3.20 -0.88
CA LEU A 59 3.06 2.51 -1.93
C LEU A 59 3.28 0.99 -1.89
N ALA A 60 4.53 0.54 -1.71
CA ALA A 60 4.84 -0.88 -1.55
C ALA A 60 4.20 -1.48 -0.28
N LEU A 61 4.14 -0.70 0.81
CA LEU A 61 3.46 -1.11 2.04
C LEU A 61 1.95 -1.25 1.84
N MET A 62 1.31 -0.32 1.13
CA MET A 62 -0.11 -0.42 0.75
C MET A 62 -0.36 -1.66 -0.09
N LEU A 63 0.44 -1.89 -1.14
CA LEU A 63 0.35 -3.08 -1.99
C LEU A 63 0.34 -4.36 -1.16
N THR A 64 1.27 -4.48 -0.20
CA THR A 64 1.41 -5.68 0.63
C THR A 64 0.31 -5.80 1.70
N LEU A 65 0.02 -4.71 2.44
CA LEU A 65 -0.94 -4.77 3.55
C LEU A 65 -2.37 -4.91 3.08
N GLU A 66 -2.74 -4.30 1.96
CA GLU A 66 -4.08 -4.34 1.42
C GLU A 66 -4.28 -5.47 0.39
N ASP A 67 -3.20 -6.17 0.04
CA ASP A 67 -3.20 -7.28 -0.92
C ASP A 67 -3.79 -6.84 -2.28
N LEU A 68 -3.28 -5.72 -2.78
CA LEU A 68 -3.78 -5.13 -4.01
C LEU A 68 -3.36 -5.97 -5.21
N SER A 69 -4.28 -6.20 -6.15
CA SER A 69 -3.90 -6.68 -7.47
C SER A 69 -3.14 -5.59 -8.24
N ASP A 70 -2.40 -6.01 -9.28
CA ASP A 70 -1.69 -5.09 -10.17
C ASP A 70 -2.64 -4.03 -10.75
N GLU A 71 -3.82 -4.46 -11.20
CA GLU A 71 -4.85 -3.59 -11.77
C GLU A 71 -5.35 -2.54 -10.76
N GLU A 72 -5.62 -2.97 -9.53
CA GLU A 72 -6.06 -2.07 -8.46
C GLU A 72 -4.95 -1.10 -8.06
N PHE A 73 -3.70 -1.56 -7.99
CA PHE A 73 -2.55 -0.70 -7.74
C PHE A 73 -2.39 0.35 -8.84
N MET A 74 -2.46 -0.05 -10.11
CA MET A 74 -2.35 0.86 -11.25
C MET A 74 -3.47 1.91 -11.25
N ARG A 75 -4.70 1.47 -10.97
CA ARG A 75 -5.85 2.36 -10.86
C ARG A 75 -5.65 3.42 -9.76
N ARG A 76 -5.10 3.04 -8.61
CA ARG A 76 -4.82 3.97 -7.50
C ARG A 76 -3.63 4.87 -7.78
N ALA A 77 -2.62 4.38 -8.47
CA ALA A 77 -1.44 5.18 -8.83
C ALA A 77 -1.81 6.37 -9.75
N ASP A 78 -2.85 6.23 -10.56
CA ASP A 78 -3.36 7.28 -11.45
C ASP A 78 -4.39 8.21 -10.77
N ASP A 79 -4.92 7.84 -9.60
CA ASP A 79 -5.96 8.60 -8.91
C ASP A 79 -5.34 9.58 -7.89
N PRO A 80 -5.53 10.90 -8.07
CA PRO A 80 -5.02 11.91 -7.13
C PRO A 80 -5.50 11.73 -5.69
N ALA A 81 -6.65 11.07 -5.48
CA ALA A 81 -7.16 10.77 -4.14
C ALA A 81 -6.23 9.83 -3.35
N TRP A 82 -5.43 9.03 -4.04
CA TRP A 82 -4.47 8.09 -3.45
C TRP A 82 -3.02 8.59 -3.47
N ALA A 83 -2.80 9.81 -3.97
CA ALA A 83 -1.45 10.37 -4.06
C ALA A 83 -0.80 10.49 -2.67
N ILE A 84 0.39 9.94 -2.52
CA ILE A 84 1.23 10.11 -1.34
C ILE A 84 2.07 11.37 -1.54
N THR A 85 1.71 12.42 -0.82
CA THR A 85 2.44 13.69 -0.79
C THR A 85 3.35 13.75 0.43
N ASN A 86 4.19 14.80 0.50
CA ASN A 86 5.02 15.03 1.68
C ASN A 86 4.15 15.13 2.93
N CYS A 87 4.62 14.54 4.03
CA CYS A 87 3.93 14.49 5.33
C CYS A 87 2.59 13.72 5.31
N THR A 88 2.32 12.90 4.28
CA THR A 88 1.23 11.95 4.34
C THR A 88 1.51 10.91 5.43
N CYS A 89 0.50 10.61 6.24
CA CYS A 89 0.53 9.55 7.24
C CYS A 89 -0.50 8.48 6.87
N LEU A 90 -0.05 7.24 6.77
CA LEU A 90 -0.92 6.07 6.64
C LEU A 90 -1.02 5.39 8.01
N HIS A 91 -2.21 5.29 8.53
CA HIS A 91 -2.48 4.61 9.79
C HIS A 91 -3.18 3.29 9.53
N TYR A 92 -2.48 2.21 9.77
CA TYR A 92 -2.99 0.85 9.66
C TYR A 92 -3.33 0.28 11.03
N SER A 93 -4.50 -0.36 11.18
CA SER A 93 -4.95 -0.90 12.46
C SER A 93 -5.54 -2.30 12.32
N ARG A 94 -5.30 -3.12 13.35
CA ARG A 94 -6.03 -4.36 13.58
C ARG A 94 -7.29 -4.10 14.42
N ARG A 95 -7.34 -2.96 15.11
CA ARG A 95 -8.45 -2.60 15.98
C ARG A 95 -9.51 -1.87 15.17
N ASP A 96 -10.72 -2.37 15.20
CA ASP A 96 -11.91 -1.73 14.61
C ASP A 96 -12.15 -0.38 15.29
N PRO A 97 -12.13 0.73 14.56
CA PRO A 97 -12.31 2.06 15.14
C PRO A 97 -13.71 2.31 15.69
N ALA A 98 -14.72 1.60 15.21
CA ALA A 98 -16.10 1.76 15.65
C ALA A 98 -16.42 0.92 16.91
N THR A 99 -15.93 -0.32 16.94
CA THR A 99 -16.29 -1.26 18.02
C THR A 99 -15.18 -1.51 19.04
N GLY A 100 -13.94 -1.13 18.70
CA GLY A 100 -12.74 -1.39 19.51
C GLY A 100 -12.29 -2.86 19.49
N ARG A 101 -12.96 -3.74 18.75
CA ARG A 101 -12.58 -5.16 18.64
C ARG A 101 -11.31 -5.32 17.83
N THR A 102 -10.42 -6.21 18.27
CA THR A 102 -9.16 -6.47 17.59
C THR A 102 -9.27 -7.70 16.69
N SER A 103 -8.86 -7.52 15.41
CA SER A 103 -8.71 -8.59 14.44
C SER A 103 -7.33 -9.24 14.56
N SER A 104 -7.20 -10.48 14.11
CA SER A 104 -5.89 -11.15 13.97
C SER A 104 -5.00 -10.52 12.89
N ARG A 105 -5.57 -9.77 11.96
CA ARG A 105 -4.89 -9.10 10.85
C ARG A 105 -5.22 -7.61 10.81
N VAL A 106 -4.36 -6.82 10.17
CA VAL A 106 -4.66 -5.43 9.81
C VAL A 106 -5.85 -5.42 8.84
N ARG A 107 -6.85 -4.60 9.13
CA ARG A 107 -8.10 -4.50 8.34
C ARG A 107 -8.57 -3.09 8.11
N TRP A 108 -8.07 -2.13 8.87
CA TRP A 108 -8.50 -0.72 8.79
C TRP A 108 -7.32 0.15 8.41
N GLU A 109 -7.60 1.11 7.58
CA GLU A 109 -6.67 2.13 7.11
C GLU A 109 -7.32 3.50 7.24
N GLN A 110 -6.51 4.48 7.63
CA GLN A 110 -6.87 5.88 7.63
C GLN A 110 -5.69 6.69 7.10
N THR A 111 -5.96 7.59 6.16
CA THR A 111 -4.95 8.52 5.66
C THR A 111 -5.12 9.89 6.27
N ALA A 112 -4.02 10.50 6.68
CA ALA A 112 -3.94 11.91 7.05
C ALA A 112 -2.89 12.60 6.18
N ARG A 113 -3.24 13.79 5.64
CA ARG A 113 -2.34 14.54 4.77
C ARG A 113 -2.49 16.05 4.96
N PRO A 114 -1.42 16.82 4.78
CA PRO A 114 -1.51 18.28 4.77
C PRO A 114 -2.20 18.74 3.48
N VAL A 115 -3.14 19.65 3.61
CA VAL A 115 -3.85 20.31 2.52
C VAL A 115 -3.72 21.81 2.72
N PHE A 116 -3.33 22.52 1.67
CA PHE A 116 -3.33 23.99 1.72
C PHE A 116 -4.73 24.52 1.44
N ASP A 117 -5.27 25.26 2.37
CA ASP A 117 -6.55 25.95 2.19
C ASP A 117 -6.30 27.36 1.61
N GLU A 118 -6.64 27.53 0.34
CA GLU A 118 -6.48 28.79 -0.38
C GLU A 118 -7.33 29.93 0.22
N SER A 119 -8.46 29.60 0.84
CA SER A 119 -9.37 30.60 1.41
C SER A 119 -8.83 31.21 2.68
N THR A 120 -8.10 30.44 3.49
CA THR A 120 -7.49 30.88 4.75
C THR A 120 -6.00 31.19 4.63
N GLY A 121 -5.35 30.72 3.54
CA GLY A 121 -3.91 30.81 3.33
C GLY A 121 -3.10 29.95 4.31
N ARG A 122 -3.68 28.88 4.85
CA ARG A 122 -3.08 28.03 5.87
C ARG A 122 -3.02 26.57 5.47
N TRP A 123 -2.05 25.87 6.03
CA TRP A 123 -1.99 24.42 5.97
C TRP A 123 -2.89 23.81 7.05
N GLU A 124 -3.71 22.87 6.65
CA GLU A 124 -4.56 22.08 7.54
C GLU A 124 -4.25 20.61 7.38
N VAL A 125 -4.51 19.80 8.40
CA VAL A 125 -4.41 18.33 8.29
C VAL A 125 -5.80 17.80 7.98
N ARG A 126 -5.96 17.26 6.78
CA ARG A 126 -7.13 16.47 6.44
C ARG A 126 -6.93 15.03 6.88
N VAL A 127 -7.88 14.54 7.64
CA VAL A 127 -7.93 13.14 8.06
C VAL A 127 -9.12 12.49 7.37
N ASP A 128 -8.85 11.49 6.54
CA ASP A 128 -9.90 10.75 5.84
C ASP A 128 -10.64 9.82 6.83
N PRO A 129 -11.90 9.45 6.56
CA PRO A 129 -12.58 8.46 7.39
C PRO A 129 -11.86 7.11 7.35
N TRP A 130 -12.00 6.33 8.42
CA TRP A 130 -11.49 4.97 8.45
C TRP A 130 -12.14 4.14 7.33
N ARG A 131 -11.30 3.38 6.63
CA ARG A 131 -11.70 2.46 5.59
C ARG A 131 -11.34 1.04 6.01
N GLU A 132 -12.32 0.16 5.99
CA GLU A 132 -12.08 -1.27 6.10
C GLU A 132 -11.70 -1.82 4.73
N PHE A 133 -10.61 -2.57 4.67
CA PHE A 133 -10.24 -3.34 3.49
C PHE A 133 -10.26 -4.83 3.80
N GLN A 134 -10.79 -5.60 2.87
CA GLN A 134 -10.85 -7.05 3.00
C GLN A 134 -9.79 -7.67 2.12
N ARG A 135 -8.96 -8.51 2.72
CA ARG A 135 -8.13 -9.42 1.95
C ARG A 135 -8.99 -10.63 1.62
N PRO A 136 -9.12 -11.00 0.34
CA PRO A 136 -9.78 -12.25 0.00
C PRO A 136 -9.00 -13.39 0.68
N LEU A 137 -9.68 -14.12 1.56
CA LEU A 137 -9.17 -15.39 2.08
C LEU A 137 -9.50 -16.42 1.02
N LEU A 138 -8.53 -16.74 0.19
CA LEU A 138 -8.66 -17.85 -0.73
C LEU A 138 -8.67 -19.14 0.11
N SER A 139 -9.74 -19.91 0.00
CA SER A 139 -9.79 -21.27 0.49
C SER A 139 -8.89 -22.15 -0.38
N ASN A 140 -8.58 -23.38 0.08
CA ASN A 140 -7.85 -24.33 -0.77
C ASN A 140 -8.61 -24.64 -2.07
N GLY A 141 -9.95 -24.57 -2.06
CA GLY A 141 -10.78 -24.68 -3.26
C GLY A 141 -10.56 -23.52 -4.21
N ASP A 142 -10.62 -22.29 -3.72
CA ASP A 142 -10.37 -21.09 -4.53
C ASP A 142 -8.97 -21.09 -5.16
N LEU A 143 -7.96 -21.58 -4.42
CA LEU A 143 -6.59 -21.71 -4.95
C LEU A 143 -6.52 -22.74 -6.09
N VAL A 144 -7.23 -23.88 -5.98
CA VAL A 144 -7.32 -24.88 -7.04
C VAL A 144 -8.01 -24.28 -8.27
N ASP A 145 -9.09 -23.53 -8.08
CA ASP A 145 -9.81 -22.86 -9.18
C ASP A 145 -8.94 -21.82 -9.88
N VAL A 146 -8.15 -21.03 -9.13
CA VAL A 146 -7.18 -20.09 -9.69
C VAL A 146 -6.12 -20.82 -10.52
N VAL A 147 -5.52 -21.90 -9.98
CA VAL A 147 -4.53 -22.70 -10.71
C VAL A 147 -5.11 -23.27 -12.01
N HIS A 148 -6.31 -23.83 -11.97
CA HIS A 148 -6.96 -24.36 -13.18
C HIS A 148 -7.35 -23.27 -14.18
N SER A 149 -7.59 -22.05 -13.74
CA SER A 149 -7.87 -20.92 -14.63
C SER A 149 -6.63 -20.44 -15.39
N VAL A 150 -5.44 -20.59 -14.78
CA VAL A 150 -4.15 -20.20 -15.38
C VAL A 150 -3.57 -21.33 -16.24
N ASP A 151 -3.76 -22.57 -15.84
CA ASP A 151 -3.33 -23.75 -16.60
C ASP A 151 -4.43 -24.84 -16.56
N PRO A 152 -5.34 -24.85 -17.57
CA PRO A 152 -6.42 -25.84 -17.64
C PRO A 152 -5.94 -27.28 -17.89
N HIS A 153 -4.63 -27.52 -18.02
CA HIS A 153 -4.04 -28.82 -18.25
C HIS A 153 -3.31 -29.39 -17.02
N LEU A 154 -3.31 -28.67 -15.88
CA LEU A 154 -2.92 -29.18 -14.57
C LEU A 154 -4.13 -29.73 -13.82
#